data_f2ff0eb5e51ce546bbf28e12c352c6fa
#
_entry.id   f2ff0eb5e51ce546bbf28e12c352c6fa
#
_cell.length_a   1.000
_cell.length_b   1.000
_cell.length_c   1.000
_cell.angle_alpha   90.00
_cell.angle_beta   90.00
_cell.angle_gamma   90.00
#
_symmetry.space_group_name_H-M   'P 1'
#
loop_
_entity.id
_entity.type
_entity.pdbx_description
1 polymer ?
#
loop_
_entity_poly.entity_id
_entity_poly.type
_entity_poly.pdbx_seq_one_letter_code
_entity_poly.pdbx_strand_id
1 'polypeptide(L)'
;MIRVRISQIQKEFKSDIRVLIDPYTALWIEISDNSKIEPFWVNDQKNEGILIVSRNFNTHQISEIILIAAKNIEYCPEINNIKFNNQNIKLLEGNPIVKIKNRYFQKELLYNNFKIYYSKDSIKIQFLDIVNNYDSILKKIIKMDDIYFETNKNGVLLSIILRNLPQKVIRNMLEVLDKTKIEKFSKLNKEETKSGYTIIDNPYPAPSK
;
A
#
# COMPACT_ATOMS: atom_id res chain seq x y z
N MET A 1 -18.76 -8.45 6.57
CA MET A 1 -17.45 -8.08 6.00
C MET A 1 -17.42 -6.56 5.80
N ILE A 2 -16.56 -5.86 6.52
CA ILE A 2 -16.41 -4.40 6.44
C ILE A 2 -15.32 -4.13 5.40
N ARG A 3 -15.64 -3.33 4.38
CA ARG A 3 -14.70 -2.94 3.33
C ARG A 3 -14.22 -1.51 3.57
N VAL A 4 -12.94 -1.24 3.34
CA VAL A 4 -12.41 0.12 3.35
C VAL A 4 -13.03 0.91 2.20
N ARG A 5 -13.67 2.03 2.52
CA ARG A 5 -14.25 2.93 1.52
C ARG A 5 -13.60 4.29 1.61
N ILE A 6 -13.12 4.77 0.49
CA ILE A 6 -12.68 6.15 0.33
C ILE A 6 -13.91 7.00 0.02
N SER A 7 -14.23 7.95 0.89
CA SER A 7 -15.44 8.76 0.81
C SER A 7 -15.22 10.15 0.25
N GLN A 8 -14.05 10.72 0.51
CA GLN A 8 -13.68 12.08 0.15
C GLN A 8 -12.18 12.14 -0.15
N ILE A 9 -11.75 13.26 -0.74
CA ILE A 9 -10.35 13.54 -1.06
C ILE A 9 -10.07 14.94 -0.57
N GLN A 10 -9.03 15.10 0.24
CA GLN A 10 -8.53 16.40 0.64
C GLN A 10 -7.50 16.87 -0.37
N LYS A 11 -7.75 18.01 -1.05
CA LYS A 11 -6.90 18.49 -2.14
C LYS A 11 -5.63 19.19 -1.66
N GLU A 12 -5.69 19.87 -0.50
CA GLU A 12 -4.54 20.59 0.05
C GLU A 12 -3.83 19.69 1.07
N PHE A 13 -2.85 18.94 0.61
CA PHE A 13 -2.04 18.10 1.47
C PHE A 13 -0.58 18.13 1.03
N LYS A 14 0.30 18.54 1.93
CA LYS A 14 1.75 18.30 1.80
C LYS A 14 2.03 17.01 2.52
N SER A 15 2.30 15.94 1.78
CA SER A 15 2.76 14.69 2.35
C SER A 15 4.28 14.70 2.47
N ASP A 16 4.79 14.42 3.66
CA ASP A 16 6.16 13.94 3.85
C ASP A 16 6.08 12.43 3.91
N ILE A 17 6.13 11.79 2.74
CA ILE A 17 6.04 10.33 2.65
C ILE A 17 7.40 9.74 2.99
N ARG A 18 7.43 8.97 4.08
CA ARG A 18 8.63 8.28 4.57
C ARG A 18 8.51 6.79 4.32
N VAL A 19 9.59 6.18 3.87
CA VAL A 19 9.72 4.73 3.79
C VAL A 19 10.73 4.28 4.83
N LEU A 20 10.27 3.47 5.77
CA LEU A 20 11.09 2.93 6.83
C LEU A 20 11.56 1.54 6.42
N ILE A 21 12.88 1.32 6.49
CA ILE A 21 13.50 0.02 6.22
C ILE A 21 13.79 -0.64 7.56
N ASP A 22 13.09 -1.72 7.84
CA ASP A 22 13.20 -2.51 9.06
C ASP A 22 13.42 -3.99 8.69
N PRO A 23 14.35 -4.70 9.34
CA PRO A 23 14.65 -6.09 9.03
C PRO A 23 13.50 -7.08 9.32
N TYR A 24 12.48 -6.65 10.05
CA TYR A 24 11.32 -7.48 10.43
C TYR A 24 10.04 -7.09 9.72
N THR A 25 10.04 -5.94 9.02
CA THR A 25 8.87 -5.41 8.31
C THR A 25 9.18 -5.32 6.82
N ALA A 26 8.40 -6.02 6.01
CA ALA A 26 8.64 -6.10 4.58
C ALA A 26 8.53 -4.73 3.88
N LEU A 27 7.55 -3.92 4.30
CA LEU A 27 7.34 -2.57 3.79
C LEU A 27 6.64 -1.73 4.85
N TRP A 28 7.17 -0.55 5.13
CA TRP A 28 6.56 0.42 6.04
C TRP A 28 6.59 1.81 5.43
N ILE A 29 5.41 2.34 5.14
CA ILE A 29 5.18 3.66 4.56
C ILE A 29 4.43 4.52 5.56
N GLU A 30 5.04 5.61 6.00
CA GLU A 30 4.39 6.69 6.75
C GLU A 30 4.00 7.82 5.81
N ILE A 31 2.76 8.29 5.91
CA ILE A 31 2.17 9.30 5.01
C ILE A 31 1.94 10.63 5.73
N SER A 32 1.75 10.62 7.05
CA SER A 32 1.49 11.82 7.84
C SER A 32 1.93 11.64 9.29
N ASP A 33 2.01 12.75 10.01
CA ASP A 33 2.33 12.77 11.44
C ASP A 33 1.37 11.89 12.25
N ASN A 34 1.95 10.94 13.00
CA ASN A 34 1.27 9.79 13.58
C ASN A 34 0.73 10.02 14.99
N SER A 35 0.32 11.23 15.34
CA SER A 35 -0.08 11.56 16.71
C SER A 35 -1.27 10.74 17.26
N LYS A 36 -2.17 10.26 16.39
CA LYS A 36 -3.29 9.36 16.74
C LYS A 36 -3.71 8.53 15.54
N ILE A 37 -3.20 7.31 15.45
CA ILE A 37 -3.52 6.38 14.36
C ILE A 37 -4.53 5.32 14.80
N GLU A 38 -5.36 4.92 13.86
CA GLU A 38 -6.32 3.84 13.98
C GLU A 38 -6.02 2.78 12.91
N PRO A 39 -5.46 1.62 13.30
CA PRO A 39 -5.05 0.59 12.35
C PRO A 39 -6.22 -0.26 11.86
N PHE A 40 -6.17 -0.64 10.59
CA PHE A 40 -7.02 -1.66 9.97
C PHE A 40 -6.16 -2.84 9.56
N TRP A 41 -6.46 -4.00 10.11
CA TRP A 41 -5.74 -5.22 9.81
C TRP A 41 -6.38 -5.93 8.63
N VAL A 42 -5.53 -6.34 7.69
CA VAL A 42 -5.88 -7.30 6.64
C VAL A 42 -5.06 -8.55 6.89
N ASN A 43 -5.74 -9.63 7.24
CA ASN A 43 -5.09 -10.90 7.53
C ASN A 43 -5.51 -11.93 6.46
N ASP A 44 -4.57 -12.30 5.60
CA ASP A 44 -4.76 -13.39 4.64
C ASP A 44 -4.43 -14.72 5.31
N GLN A 45 -5.43 -15.32 5.93
CA GLN A 45 -5.27 -16.59 6.64
C GLN A 45 -4.81 -17.75 5.74
N LYS A 46 -5.15 -17.71 4.44
CA LYS A 46 -4.76 -18.77 3.49
C LYS A 46 -3.30 -18.67 3.09
N ASN A 47 -2.79 -17.45 2.95
CA ASN A 47 -1.44 -17.17 2.47
C ASN A 47 -0.55 -16.57 3.56
N GLU A 48 -0.96 -16.65 4.82
CA GLU A 48 -0.20 -16.13 5.97
C GLU A 48 0.24 -14.67 5.76
N GLY A 49 -0.64 -13.85 5.16
CA GLY A 49 -0.37 -12.46 4.85
C GLY A 49 -0.88 -11.53 5.95
N ILE A 50 -0.08 -10.53 6.33
CA ILE A 50 -0.45 -9.48 7.28
C ILE A 50 -0.14 -8.12 6.67
N LEU A 51 -1.20 -7.34 6.47
CA LEU A 51 -1.13 -5.96 6.02
C LEU A 51 -1.91 -5.07 7.00
N ILE A 52 -1.32 -3.96 7.40
CA ILE A 52 -1.94 -2.93 8.21
C ILE A 52 -2.07 -1.67 7.35
N VAL A 53 -3.27 -1.12 7.27
CA VAL A 53 -3.50 0.22 6.74
C VAL A 53 -4.06 1.04 7.88
N SER A 54 -3.39 2.14 8.22
CA SER A 54 -3.80 3.02 9.32
C SER A 54 -4.37 4.32 8.78
N ARG A 55 -5.30 4.90 9.54
CA ARG A 55 -5.78 6.26 9.30
C ARG A 55 -5.54 7.14 10.52
N ASN A 56 -5.42 8.42 10.31
CA ASN A 56 -5.45 9.40 11.38
C ASN A 56 -6.85 9.43 12.01
N PHE A 57 -6.93 9.35 13.33
CA PHE A 57 -8.19 9.29 14.07
C PHE A 57 -9.07 10.54 13.87
N ASN A 58 -8.45 11.72 13.78
CA ASN A 58 -9.17 13.00 13.70
C ASN A 58 -9.58 13.34 12.27
N THR A 59 -8.67 13.19 11.30
CA THR A 59 -8.88 13.58 9.90
C THR A 59 -9.44 12.45 9.05
N HIS A 60 -9.34 11.21 9.52
CA HIS A 60 -9.68 9.98 8.80
C HIS A 60 -8.89 9.76 7.50
N GLN A 61 -7.78 10.48 7.31
CA GLN A 61 -6.87 10.29 6.19
C GLN A 61 -6.02 9.04 6.37
N ILE A 62 -5.65 8.38 5.27
CA ILE A 62 -4.67 7.30 5.34
C ILE A 62 -3.35 7.89 5.83
N SER A 63 -2.81 7.33 6.88
CA SER A 63 -1.58 7.80 7.53
C SER A 63 -0.42 6.81 7.43
N GLU A 64 -0.72 5.52 7.23
CA GLU A 64 0.30 4.50 7.28
C GLU A 64 -0.10 3.24 6.49
N ILE A 65 0.88 2.57 5.89
CA ILE A 65 0.73 1.27 5.23
C ILE A 65 1.89 0.39 5.67
N ILE A 66 1.60 -0.73 6.35
CA ILE A 66 2.63 -1.67 6.82
C ILE A 66 2.32 -3.07 6.28
N LEU A 67 3.25 -3.62 5.51
CA LEU A 67 3.22 -5.01 5.08
C LEU A 67 4.21 -5.81 5.93
N ILE A 68 3.71 -6.71 6.76
CA ILE A 68 4.53 -7.54 7.64
C ILE A 68 4.88 -8.86 6.96
N ALA A 69 3.88 -9.53 6.39
CA ALA A 69 4.04 -10.83 5.76
C ALA A 69 3.16 -10.98 4.52
N ALA A 70 3.62 -11.72 3.53
CA ALA A 70 2.83 -12.18 2.39
C ALA A 70 3.53 -13.35 1.70
N LYS A 71 2.81 -14.41 1.37
CA LYS A 71 3.32 -15.53 0.55
C LYS A 71 2.97 -15.38 -0.93
N ASN A 72 1.89 -14.67 -1.24
CA ASN A 72 1.43 -14.49 -2.62
C ASN A 72 2.09 -13.26 -3.26
N ILE A 73 3.32 -13.44 -3.77
CA ILE A 73 4.15 -12.39 -4.34
C ILE A 73 4.53 -12.76 -5.77
N GLU A 74 4.34 -11.83 -6.72
CA GLU A 74 4.62 -12.05 -8.13
C GLU A 74 5.34 -10.87 -8.78
N TYR A 75 6.34 -11.16 -9.62
CA TYR A 75 6.97 -10.14 -10.47
C TYR A 75 6.07 -9.78 -11.65
N CYS A 76 5.75 -8.49 -11.79
CA CYS A 76 4.88 -7.97 -12.83
C CYS A 76 5.44 -6.63 -13.34
N PRO A 77 6.20 -6.61 -14.46
CA PRO A 77 6.80 -5.38 -14.98
C PRO A 77 5.76 -4.36 -15.46
N GLU A 78 4.54 -4.82 -15.77
CA GLU A 78 3.46 -3.97 -16.30
C GLU A 78 2.81 -3.07 -15.24
N ILE A 79 3.13 -3.23 -13.94
CA ILE A 79 2.62 -2.33 -12.87
C ILE A 79 2.93 -0.87 -13.22
N ASN A 80 4.07 -0.62 -13.88
CA ASN A 80 4.49 0.71 -14.28
C ASN A 80 3.67 1.28 -15.45
N ASN A 81 2.99 0.40 -16.21
CA ASN A 81 2.23 0.77 -17.41
C ASN A 81 0.76 1.05 -17.10
N ILE A 82 0.43 1.55 -15.91
CA ILE A 82 -0.95 1.96 -15.63
C ILE A 82 -1.34 3.04 -16.64
N LYS A 83 -2.06 2.61 -17.68
CA LYS A 83 -2.62 3.52 -18.69
C LYS A 83 -3.81 4.24 -18.06
N PHE A 84 -3.58 5.43 -17.55
CA PHE A 84 -4.64 6.33 -17.06
C PHE A 84 -5.60 6.81 -18.15
N ASN A 85 -5.30 6.49 -19.42
CA ASN A 85 -6.03 6.97 -20.60
C ASN A 85 -7.32 6.19 -20.91
N ASN A 86 -7.76 5.29 -20.03
CA ASN A 86 -9.06 4.67 -20.22
C ASN A 86 -10.15 5.70 -19.88
N GLN A 87 -10.93 6.13 -20.85
CA GLN A 87 -11.98 7.18 -20.74
C GLN A 87 -13.01 6.93 -19.61
N ASN A 88 -13.08 5.69 -19.09
CA ASN A 88 -13.99 5.29 -18.05
C ASN A 88 -13.40 5.36 -16.62
N ILE A 89 -12.13 5.77 -16.46
CA ILE A 89 -11.45 5.84 -15.16
C ILE A 89 -11.21 7.31 -14.81
N LYS A 90 -11.75 7.73 -13.66
CA LYS A 90 -11.55 9.08 -13.14
C LYS A 90 -10.28 9.14 -12.30
N LEU A 91 -9.31 9.97 -12.71
CA LEU A 91 -8.14 10.32 -11.91
C LEU A 91 -8.48 11.51 -10.99
N LEU A 92 -8.16 11.40 -9.72
CA LEU A 92 -8.35 12.41 -8.69
C LEU A 92 -7.04 12.60 -7.94
N GLU A 93 -6.70 13.82 -7.56
CA GLU A 93 -5.49 14.13 -6.79
C GLU A 93 -5.84 14.56 -5.36
N GLY A 94 -5.08 14.08 -4.38
CA GLY A 94 -5.22 14.42 -2.97
C GLY A 94 -5.15 13.23 -2.03
N ASN A 95 -5.24 13.51 -0.72
CA ASN A 95 -5.21 12.47 0.31
C ASN A 95 -6.58 11.81 0.47
N PRO A 96 -6.67 10.48 0.39
CA PRO A 96 -7.93 9.76 0.56
C PRO A 96 -8.41 9.77 2.01
N ILE A 97 -9.70 10.11 2.20
CA ILE A 97 -10.39 10.03 3.49
C ILE A 97 -11.18 8.73 3.57
N VAL A 98 -10.89 7.92 4.57
CA VAL A 98 -11.49 6.61 4.78
C VAL A 98 -12.69 6.69 5.70
N LYS A 99 -13.86 6.24 5.24
CA LYS A 99 -15.04 6.02 6.07
C LYS A 99 -15.22 4.54 6.39
N ILE A 100 -15.47 4.26 7.66
CA ILE A 100 -15.85 2.94 8.13
C ILE A 100 -17.28 3.01 8.62
N LYS A 101 -18.12 2.10 8.15
CA LYS A 101 -19.56 2.15 8.44
C LYS A 101 -19.97 1.71 9.84
N ASN A 102 -19.11 1.04 10.62
CA ASN A 102 -19.47 0.55 11.94
C ASN A 102 -18.59 1.12 13.04
N ARG A 103 -19.22 1.70 14.06
CA ARG A 103 -18.61 2.24 15.28
C ARG A 103 -18.17 1.18 16.29
N TYR A 104 -18.39 -0.08 16.04
CA TYR A 104 -17.98 -1.15 16.94
C TYR A 104 -16.59 -1.61 16.53
N PHE A 105 -15.61 -1.15 17.28
CA PHE A 105 -14.20 -1.51 17.24
C PHE A 105 -14.00 -2.96 17.65
N GLN A 106 -14.40 -3.89 16.85
CA GLN A 106 -13.76 -5.19 16.88
C GLN A 106 -12.78 -5.21 15.72
N LYS A 107 -11.58 -5.74 15.99
CA LYS A 107 -10.47 -5.98 15.05
C LYS A 107 -10.91 -6.92 13.91
N GLU A 108 -12.00 -6.58 13.21
CA GLU A 108 -12.54 -7.41 12.15
C GLU A 108 -11.76 -7.21 10.88
N LEU A 109 -11.24 -8.30 10.40
CA LEU A 109 -10.62 -8.50 9.11
C LEU A 109 -11.43 -7.84 7.99
N LEU A 110 -10.90 -6.78 7.44
CA LEU A 110 -11.57 -6.00 6.38
C LEU A 110 -11.54 -6.72 5.03
N TYR A 111 -10.50 -7.51 4.81
CA TYR A 111 -10.25 -8.33 3.63
C TYR A 111 -9.67 -9.66 4.08
N ASN A 112 -10.02 -10.75 3.40
CA ASN A 112 -9.54 -12.08 3.76
C ASN A 112 -8.40 -12.54 2.86
N ASN A 113 -8.06 -11.75 1.82
CA ASN A 113 -7.03 -12.16 0.88
C ASN A 113 -6.45 -10.96 0.12
N PHE A 114 -5.14 -10.94 -0.10
CA PHE A 114 -4.47 -9.97 -0.95
C PHE A 114 -3.28 -10.62 -1.68
N LYS A 115 -2.83 -9.97 -2.75
CA LYS A 115 -1.67 -10.38 -3.54
C LYS A 115 -0.74 -9.21 -3.73
N ILE A 116 0.55 -9.46 -3.68
CA ILE A 116 1.59 -8.47 -3.92
C ILE A 116 2.14 -8.69 -5.33
N TYR A 117 2.11 -7.64 -6.12
CA TYR A 117 2.87 -7.56 -7.35
C TYR A 117 4.01 -6.56 -7.16
N TYR A 118 5.17 -6.86 -7.74
CA TYR A 118 6.31 -5.95 -7.70
C TYR A 118 6.99 -5.86 -9.07
N SER A 119 7.62 -4.71 -9.31
CA SER A 119 8.47 -4.46 -10.47
C SER A 119 9.82 -3.93 -9.99
N LYS A 120 10.60 -3.33 -10.89
CA LYS A 120 11.90 -2.74 -10.53
C LYS A 120 11.81 -1.59 -9.52
N ASP A 121 10.71 -0.84 -9.52
CA ASP A 121 10.52 0.40 -8.75
C ASP A 121 9.09 0.59 -8.24
N SER A 122 8.27 -0.44 -8.30
CA SER A 122 6.86 -0.33 -7.91
C SER A 122 6.34 -1.57 -7.20
N ILE A 123 5.40 -1.36 -6.29
CA ILE A 123 4.67 -2.41 -5.57
C ILE A 123 3.19 -2.16 -5.73
N LYS A 124 2.42 -3.21 -6.05
CA LYS A 124 0.95 -3.18 -6.02
C LYS A 124 0.44 -4.20 -5.01
N ILE A 125 -0.35 -3.73 -4.06
CA ILE A 125 -1.11 -4.54 -3.11
C ILE A 125 -2.52 -4.64 -3.63
N GLN A 126 -2.94 -5.80 -4.11
CA GLN A 126 -4.26 -6.03 -4.68
C GLN A 126 -5.13 -6.86 -3.73
N PHE A 127 -6.31 -6.37 -3.40
CA PHE A 127 -7.29 -7.05 -2.56
C PHE A 127 -8.16 -8.00 -3.41
N LEU A 128 -8.08 -9.31 -3.16
CA LEU A 128 -8.66 -10.33 -4.04
C LEU A 128 -10.13 -10.65 -3.75
N ASP A 129 -10.61 -10.46 -2.53
CA ASP A 129 -12.00 -10.76 -2.14
C ASP A 129 -13.07 -9.96 -2.88
N ILE A 130 -12.62 -8.94 -3.64
CA ILE A 130 -13.49 -8.01 -4.36
C ILE A 130 -13.68 -8.47 -5.82
N VAL A 131 -12.78 -9.31 -6.33
CA VAL A 131 -12.67 -9.61 -7.77
C VAL A 131 -13.89 -10.40 -8.32
N ASN A 132 -14.62 -11.11 -7.47
CA ASN A 132 -15.71 -11.98 -7.90
C ASN A 132 -17.10 -11.31 -7.98
N ASN A 133 -17.20 -10.00 -7.74
CA ASN A 133 -18.46 -9.26 -7.79
C ASN A 133 -18.41 -8.15 -8.86
N TYR A 134 -19.55 -7.79 -9.44
CA TYR A 134 -19.73 -6.64 -10.34
C TYR A 134 -19.15 -5.32 -9.78
N ASP A 135 -18.89 -5.25 -8.48
CA ASP A 135 -18.25 -4.12 -7.80
C ASP A 135 -16.72 -4.08 -7.94
N SER A 136 -16.09 -5.05 -8.61
CA SER A 136 -14.64 -5.14 -8.81
C SER A 136 -14.09 -4.24 -9.93
N ILE A 137 -14.97 -3.57 -10.68
CA ILE A 137 -14.54 -2.76 -11.81
C ILE A 137 -13.91 -1.46 -11.31
N LEU A 138 -12.64 -1.25 -11.66
CA LEU A 138 -11.93 -0.01 -11.40
C LEU A 138 -12.67 1.19 -12.04
N LYS A 139 -12.96 2.21 -11.25
CA LYS A 139 -13.67 3.42 -11.70
C LYS A 139 -12.97 4.72 -11.32
N LYS A 140 -12.18 4.70 -10.26
CA LYS A 140 -11.46 5.89 -9.79
C LYS A 140 -10.06 5.51 -9.35
N ILE A 141 -9.11 6.35 -9.67
CA ILE A 141 -7.76 6.31 -9.14
C ILE A 141 -7.54 7.61 -8.37
N ILE A 142 -7.08 7.50 -7.14
CA ILE A 142 -6.72 8.65 -6.32
C ILE A 142 -5.21 8.65 -6.23
N LYS A 143 -4.60 9.69 -6.74
CA LYS A 143 -3.16 9.92 -6.73
C LYS A 143 -2.80 10.81 -5.55
N MET A 144 -1.87 10.35 -4.74
CA MET A 144 -1.24 11.09 -3.67
C MET A 144 0.28 10.91 -3.82
N ASP A 145 0.94 11.89 -4.40
CA ASP A 145 2.34 11.81 -4.83
C ASP A 145 2.60 10.53 -5.67
N ASP A 146 3.46 9.64 -5.20
CA ASP A 146 3.77 8.36 -5.86
C ASP A 146 2.92 7.18 -5.35
N ILE A 147 1.89 7.45 -4.55
CA ILE A 147 0.93 6.45 -4.08
C ILE A 147 -0.40 6.59 -4.82
N TYR A 148 -0.93 5.48 -5.31
CA TYR A 148 -2.19 5.43 -6.04
C TYR A 148 -3.15 4.46 -5.35
N PHE A 149 -4.38 4.91 -5.14
CA PHE A 149 -5.46 4.11 -4.56
C PHE A 149 -6.49 3.83 -5.64
N GLU A 150 -6.60 2.58 -6.04
CA GLU A 150 -7.61 2.14 -7.01
C GLU A 150 -8.91 1.83 -6.31
N THR A 151 -10.04 2.39 -6.78
CA THR A 151 -11.35 2.16 -6.18
C THR A 151 -12.41 1.85 -7.24
N ASN A 152 -13.47 1.16 -6.84
CA ASN A 152 -14.68 0.99 -7.65
C ASN A 152 -15.56 2.26 -7.61
N LYS A 153 -16.72 2.19 -8.29
CA LYS A 153 -17.72 3.29 -8.31
C LYS A 153 -18.23 3.71 -6.92
N ASN A 154 -18.25 2.76 -5.97
CA ASN A 154 -18.73 2.97 -4.61
C ASN A 154 -17.61 3.43 -3.65
N GLY A 155 -16.40 3.69 -4.16
CA GLY A 155 -15.25 4.07 -3.38
C GLY A 155 -14.58 2.92 -2.60
N VAL A 156 -14.97 1.67 -2.84
CA VAL A 156 -14.31 0.51 -2.21
C VAL A 156 -12.89 0.38 -2.74
N LEU A 157 -11.92 0.30 -1.85
CA LEU A 157 -10.50 0.15 -2.18
C LEU A 157 -10.24 -1.22 -2.80
N LEU A 158 -9.71 -1.23 -4.01
CA LEU A 158 -9.38 -2.43 -4.79
C LEU A 158 -7.90 -2.76 -4.72
N SER A 159 -7.05 -1.72 -4.74
CA SER A 159 -5.60 -1.89 -4.61
C SER A 159 -4.92 -0.60 -4.15
N ILE A 160 -3.70 -0.76 -3.67
CA ILE A 160 -2.75 0.32 -3.38
C ILE A 160 -1.53 0.10 -4.26
N ILE A 161 -1.06 1.14 -4.95
CA ILE A 161 0.11 1.08 -5.81
C ILE A 161 1.10 2.14 -5.34
N LEU A 162 2.32 1.71 -5.10
CA LEU A 162 3.47 2.54 -4.75
C LEU A 162 4.40 2.55 -5.94
N ARG A 163 4.78 3.73 -6.43
CA ARG A 163 5.66 3.91 -7.60
C ARG A 163 6.93 4.64 -7.23
N ASN A 164 7.91 4.57 -8.11
CA ASN A 164 9.20 5.25 -7.93
C ASN A 164 9.90 4.90 -6.60
N LEU A 165 9.67 3.68 -6.11
CA LEU A 165 10.32 3.18 -4.91
C LEU A 165 11.81 2.92 -5.21
N PRO A 166 12.73 3.31 -4.31
CA PRO A 166 14.12 2.91 -4.40
C PRO A 166 14.29 1.40 -4.43
N GLN A 167 15.21 0.90 -5.22
CA GLN A 167 15.47 -0.54 -5.34
C GLN A 167 15.79 -1.21 -3.99
N LYS A 168 16.44 -0.47 -3.08
CA LYS A 168 16.73 -0.98 -1.73
C LYS A 168 15.48 -1.33 -0.95
N VAL A 169 14.36 -0.59 -1.15
CA VAL A 169 13.06 -0.87 -0.51
C VAL A 169 12.48 -2.17 -1.02
N ILE A 170 12.48 -2.36 -2.35
CA ILE A 170 11.96 -3.60 -2.96
C ILE A 170 12.84 -4.79 -2.56
N ARG A 171 14.16 -4.60 -2.51
CA ARG A 171 15.09 -5.64 -2.05
C ARG A 171 14.80 -6.03 -0.60
N ASN A 172 14.68 -5.06 0.31
CA ASN A 172 14.31 -5.31 1.71
C ASN A 172 12.99 -6.08 1.82
N MET A 173 11.96 -5.65 1.09
CA MET A 173 10.68 -6.37 1.05
C MET A 173 10.86 -7.85 0.64
N LEU A 174 11.65 -8.12 -0.40
CA LEU A 174 11.91 -9.48 -0.85
C LEU A 174 12.75 -10.28 0.13
N GLU A 175 13.70 -9.64 0.83
CA GLU A 175 14.52 -10.27 1.89
C GLU A 175 13.66 -10.78 3.05
N VAL A 176 12.66 -10.00 3.41
CA VAL A 176 11.72 -10.36 4.49
C VAL A 176 10.71 -11.40 4.02
N LEU A 177 10.13 -11.21 2.81
CA LEU A 177 9.01 -12.04 2.35
C LEU A 177 9.44 -13.32 1.62
N ASP A 178 10.45 -13.22 0.75
CA ASP A 178 10.89 -14.36 -0.09
C ASP A 178 12.31 -14.15 -0.64
N LYS A 179 13.30 -14.59 0.10
CA LYS A 179 14.72 -14.45 -0.25
C LYS A 179 15.09 -15.08 -1.60
N THR A 180 14.35 -16.08 -2.06
CA THR A 180 14.66 -16.76 -3.35
C THR A 180 14.45 -15.85 -4.56
N LYS A 181 13.66 -14.78 -4.41
CA LYS A 181 13.37 -13.81 -5.48
C LYS A 181 14.42 -12.71 -5.63
N ILE A 182 15.31 -12.53 -4.65
CA ILE A 182 16.33 -11.46 -4.65
C ILE A 182 17.30 -11.61 -5.81
N GLU A 183 17.80 -12.82 -6.05
CA GLU A 183 18.77 -13.06 -7.13
C GLU A 183 18.19 -12.69 -8.50
N LYS A 184 16.92 -13.07 -8.74
CA LYS A 184 16.21 -12.73 -9.97
C LYS A 184 16.00 -11.23 -10.09
N PHE A 185 15.60 -10.57 -9.01
CA PHE A 185 15.41 -9.12 -8.97
C PHE A 185 16.73 -8.37 -9.23
N SER A 186 17.82 -8.77 -8.60
CA SER A 186 19.13 -8.13 -8.76
C SER A 186 19.70 -8.25 -10.18
N LYS A 187 19.38 -9.32 -10.90
CA LYS A 187 19.78 -9.50 -12.31
C LYS A 187 19.01 -8.60 -13.27
N LEU A 188 17.78 -8.21 -12.92
CA LEU A 188 16.91 -7.41 -13.77
C LEU A 188 17.12 -5.91 -13.63
N ASN A 189 17.71 -5.44 -12.53
CA ASN A 189 17.72 -4.03 -12.16
C ASN A 189 19.13 -3.54 -11.84
N LYS A 190 19.73 -2.79 -12.78
CA LYS A 190 21.08 -2.22 -12.65
C LYS A 190 21.10 -0.71 -12.37
N GLU A 191 19.97 -0.02 -12.52
CA GLU A 191 19.88 1.44 -12.39
C GLU A 191 18.99 1.86 -11.23
N GLU A 192 19.43 2.86 -10.45
CA GLU A 192 18.63 3.44 -9.37
C GLU A 192 17.60 4.43 -9.94
N THR A 193 16.42 4.41 -9.35
CA THR A 193 15.30 5.29 -9.71
C THR A 193 15.30 6.52 -8.78
N LYS A 194 15.10 7.73 -9.33
CA LYS A 194 14.83 8.91 -8.51
C LYS A 194 13.50 8.74 -7.79
N SER A 195 13.53 8.90 -6.47
CA SER A 195 12.37 8.68 -5.59
C SER A 195 11.90 9.98 -4.96
N GLY A 196 10.58 10.16 -4.85
CA GLY A 196 9.95 11.21 -4.05
C GLY A 196 9.81 10.86 -2.56
N TYR A 197 10.30 9.68 -2.14
CA TYR A 197 10.19 9.22 -0.76
C TYR A 197 11.40 9.59 0.08
N THR A 198 11.18 9.98 1.33
CA THR A 198 12.23 10.06 2.35
C THR A 198 12.49 8.67 2.91
N ILE A 199 13.73 8.17 2.82
CA ILE A 199 14.10 6.83 3.29
C ILE A 199 14.72 6.92 4.68
N ILE A 200 14.18 6.14 5.61
CA ILE A 200 14.70 6.01 6.98
C ILE A 200 15.16 4.56 7.18
N ASP A 201 16.47 4.37 7.27
CA ASP A 201 17.07 3.08 7.57
C ASP A 201 17.05 2.86 9.09
N ASN A 202 16.57 1.70 9.55
CA ASN A 202 16.50 1.29 10.94
C ASN A 202 15.80 2.32 11.86
N PRO A 203 14.45 2.45 11.79
CA PRO A 203 13.69 3.44 12.52
C PRO A 203 13.74 3.28 14.06
N TYR A 204 14.22 2.13 14.54
CA TYR A 204 14.41 1.86 15.96
C TYR A 204 15.90 1.93 16.31
N PRO A 205 16.38 2.98 17.01
CA PRO A 205 17.75 2.99 17.51
C PRO A 205 17.96 1.77 18.41
N ALA A 206 19.12 1.12 18.28
CA ALA A 206 19.48 0.03 19.16
C ALA A 206 19.34 0.50 20.63
N PRO A 207 18.78 -0.32 21.53
CA PRO A 207 18.69 0.05 22.94
C PRO A 207 20.08 0.45 23.43
N SER A 208 20.19 1.66 23.99
CA SER A 208 21.41 2.14 24.62
C SER A 208 21.84 1.13 25.68
N LYS A 209 23.06 0.60 25.51
CA LYS A 209 23.68 -0.30 26.51
C LYS A 209 23.91 0.40 27.82
#